data_7fbfafcb4d143c13467194099d12bc95
#
_entry.id   7fbfafcb4d143c13467194099d12bc95
#
_cell.length_a   1.000
_cell.length_b   1.000
_cell.length_c   1.000
_cell.angle_alpha   90.00
_cell.angle_beta   90.00
_cell.angle_gamma   90.00
#
_symmetry.space_group_name_H-M   'P 1'
#
loop_
_entity.id
_entity.type
_entity.pdbx_description
1 polymer ?
#
loop_
_entity_poly.entity_id
_entity_poly.type
_entity_poly.pdbx_seq_one_letter_code
_entity_poly.pdbx_strand_id
1 'polypeptide(L)'
;FYLSITKETGKDHLGEFTKEFKKEKPSKVPVVYPYHFINENKQKIFSFGGISNLETIFCHEDYLVKYKSDRFGFNNPNEIWDNKKKDILLIGDSFTHGMCVFPENNIRSKIQKYSSDLNVLNLGIGGSGSLMQYAILKEYYNLVNPKKVLWIYYEENDIHDLIFEKKNH
;
A
#
# COMPACT_ATOMS: atom_id res chain seq x y z
N PHE A 1 5.72 16.57 12.11
CA PHE A 1 4.39 15.95 12.35
C PHE A 1 4.59 14.65 13.11
N TYR A 2 4.25 14.61 14.39
CA TYR A 2 4.26 13.40 15.19
C TYR A 2 2.87 12.76 15.11
N LEU A 3 2.79 11.59 14.50
CA LEU A 3 1.61 10.73 14.60
C LEU A 3 1.64 10.05 15.98
N SER A 4 0.72 10.40 16.88
CA SER A 4 0.47 9.61 18.09
C SER A 4 -0.38 8.41 17.67
N ILE A 5 0.25 7.24 17.63
CA ILE A 5 -0.44 5.98 17.39
C ILE A 5 -1.00 5.53 18.74
N THR A 6 -2.34 5.48 18.85
CA THR A 6 -3.01 5.03 20.05
C THR A 6 -2.84 3.52 20.23
N LYS A 7 -2.49 3.13 21.45
CA LYS A 7 -2.45 1.75 21.94
C LYS A 7 -3.85 1.13 21.89
N GLU A 8 -4.10 0.23 20.97
CA GLU A 8 -5.12 -0.82 21.15
C GLU A 8 -4.95 -1.90 20.07
N THR A 9 -3.96 -2.76 20.25
CA THR A 9 -4.00 -4.19 19.88
C THR A 9 -2.75 -4.85 20.44
N GLY A 10 -2.92 -5.89 21.22
CA GLY A 10 -1.86 -6.54 21.96
C GLY A 10 -0.79 -7.16 21.08
N LYS A 11 0.34 -6.66 21.21
CA LYS A 11 1.77 -6.93 21.02
C LYS A 11 2.43 -5.76 20.30
N ASP A 12 3.38 -5.18 21.00
CA ASP A 12 4.07 -3.92 20.65
C ASP A 12 5.08 -4.09 19.49
N HIS A 13 4.65 -4.68 18.37
CA HIS A 13 5.46 -4.72 17.14
C HIS A 13 5.77 -3.30 16.63
N LEU A 14 4.90 -2.33 16.92
CA LEU A 14 5.12 -0.94 16.58
C LEU A 14 6.13 -0.25 17.50
N GLY A 15 6.26 -0.66 18.74
CA GLY A 15 7.19 -0.07 19.71
C GLY A 15 8.63 -0.45 19.43
N GLU A 16 8.90 -1.66 18.96
CA GLU A 16 10.23 -2.07 18.48
C GLU A 16 10.56 -1.39 17.16
N PHE A 17 9.59 -1.32 16.25
CA PHE A 17 9.68 -0.62 14.98
C PHE A 17 10.02 0.87 15.18
N THR A 18 9.38 1.55 16.14
CA THR A 18 9.67 2.95 16.46
C THR A 18 11.01 3.15 17.14
N LYS A 19 11.55 2.17 17.86
CA LYS A 19 12.89 2.28 18.47
C LYS A 19 14.02 2.18 17.44
N GLU A 20 13.91 1.28 16.47
CA GLU A 20 14.86 1.21 15.34
C GLU A 20 14.71 2.41 14.40
N PHE A 21 13.49 2.84 14.17
CA PHE A 21 13.18 4.02 13.35
C PHE A 21 13.83 5.31 13.89
N LYS A 22 13.93 5.47 15.21
CA LYS A 22 14.61 6.61 15.84
C LYS A 22 16.13 6.62 15.66
N LYS A 23 16.73 5.48 15.28
CA LYS A 23 18.17 5.37 15.02
C LYS A 23 18.53 5.65 13.55
N GLU A 24 17.58 5.52 12.64
CA GLU A 24 17.78 5.83 11.22
C GLU A 24 17.34 7.26 10.87
N LYS A 25 18.01 7.86 9.90
CA LYS A 25 17.76 9.27 9.47
C LYS A 25 16.32 9.49 9.03
N PRO A 26 15.79 10.75 9.13
CA PRO A 26 14.40 11.09 8.81
C PRO A 26 13.97 10.93 7.34
N SER A 27 14.76 10.26 6.52
CA SER A 27 14.48 9.97 5.10
C SER A 27 13.68 8.69 4.85
N LYS A 28 13.33 7.95 5.91
CA LYS A 28 12.59 6.69 5.81
C LYS A 28 11.30 6.80 6.63
N VAL A 29 10.25 6.21 6.11
CA VAL A 29 8.93 6.23 6.76
C VAL A 29 8.36 4.82 6.84
N PRO A 30 7.60 4.50 7.89
CA PRO A 30 6.85 3.25 7.92
C PRO A 30 5.76 3.25 6.84
N VAL A 31 5.32 2.07 6.47
CA VAL A 31 4.13 1.94 5.61
C VAL A 31 2.93 2.61 6.30
N VAL A 32 2.13 3.27 5.50
CA VAL A 32 0.93 3.96 5.97
C VAL A 32 -0.29 3.15 5.54
N TYR A 33 -1.15 2.84 6.49
CA TYR A 33 -2.41 2.16 6.24
C TYR A 33 -3.56 3.17 6.09
N PRO A 34 -4.61 2.86 5.30
CA PRO A 34 -5.66 3.82 4.94
C PRO A 34 -6.34 4.54 6.10
N TYR A 35 -6.49 3.87 7.25
CA TYR A 35 -7.24 4.37 8.41
C TYR A 35 -6.39 5.08 9.48
N HIS A 36 -5.12 5.34 9.19
CA HIS A 36 -4.22 5.96 10.18
C HIS A 36 -4.31 7.49 10.25
N PHE A 37 -5.11 8.13 9.40
CA PHE A 37 -5.16 9.60 9.35
C PHE A 37 -6.41 10.14 10.03
N ILE A 38 -6.16 11.07 10.94
CA ILE A 38 -7.19 11.94 11.52
C ILE A 38 -6.75 13.38 11.22
N ASN A 39 -7.60 14.16 10.56
CA ASN A 39 -7.30 15.57 10.31
C ASN A 39 -7.47 16.41 11.59
N GLU A 40 -7.10 17.71 11.51
CA GLU A 40 -7.19 18.67 12.62
C GLU A 40 -8.62 18.81 13.20
N ASN A 41 -9.65 18.53 12.39
CA ASN A 41 -11.05 18.55 12.79
C ASN A 41 -11.55 17.22 13.36
N LYS A 42 -10.65 16.27 13.67
CA LYS A 42 -10.96 14.89 14.11
C LYS A 42 -11.76 14.06 13.08
N GLN A 43 -11.79 14.48 11.82
CA GLN A 43 -12.39 13.68 10.75
C GLN A 43 -11.41 12.60 10.33
N LYS A 44 -11.90 11.39 10.16
CA LYS A 44 -11.11 10.30 9.58
C LYS A 44 -10.85 10.59 8.11
N ILE A 45 -9.59 10.60 7.72
CA ILE A 45 -9.18 10.70 6.32
C ILE A 45 -8.61 9.36 5.91
N PHE A 46 -9.11 8.81 4.82
CA PHE A 46 -8.59 7.58 4.24
C PHE A 46 -7.61 7.92 3.14
N SER A 47 -6.37 7.48 3.28
CA SER A 47 -5.37 7.64 2.24
C SER A 47 -5.49 6.51 1.24
N PHE A 48 -5.51 6.84 -0.05
CA PHE A 48 -5.50 5.86 -1.14
C PHE A 48 -4.09 5.36 -1.49
N GLY A 49 -3.06 5.93 -0.89
CA GLY A 49 -1.67 5.54 -1.08
C GLY A 49 -0.85 5.89 0.16
N GLY A 50 0.39 5.46 0.18
CA GLY A 50 1.37 5.86 1.20
C GLY A 50 1.94 7.26 0.94
N ILE A 51 3.09 7.56 1.53
CA ILE A 51 3.79 8.84 1.31
C ILE A 51 4.60 8.72 0.02
N SER A 52 4.49 9.74 -0.84
CA SER A 52 5.09 9.78 -2.17
C SER A 52 6.62 9.86 -2.16
N ASN A 53 7.28 9.16 -3.06
CA ASN A 53 8.70 9.28 -3.38
C ASN A 53 9.66 9.06 -2.20
N LEU A 54 9.24 8.31 -1.19
CA LEU A 54 10.05 8.02 0.00
C LEU A 54 10.44 6.56 0.12
N GLU A 55 11.57 6.29 0.76
CA GLU A 55 11.93 4.94 1.17
C GLU A 55 10.99 4.52 2.30
N THR A 56 10.17 3.52 2.02
CA THR A 56 9.15 3.01 2.92
C THR A 56 9.58 1.70 3.52
N ILE A 57 9.57 1.61 4.85
CA ILE A 57 9.81 0.38 5.59
C ILE A 57 8.50 -0.39 5.65
N PHE A 58 8.49 -1.60 5.10
CA PHE A 58 7.26 -2.34 4.85
C PHE A 58 7.04 -3.49 5.81
N CYS A 59 8.11 -4.12 6.24
CA CYS A 59 8.06 -5.26 7.13
C CYS A 59 9.35 -5.34 7.93
N HIS A 60 9.20 -5.76 9.19
CA HIS A 60 10.31 -6.08 10.08
C HIS A 60 9.88 -7.31 10.90
N GLU A 61 9.95 -8.47 10.30
CA GLU A 61 9.81 -9.73 11.01
C GLU A 61 11.20 -10.34 11.24
N ASP A 62 11.62 -11.25 10.37
CA ASP A 62 12.97 -11.82 10.42
C ASP A 62 13.98 -10.99 9.61
N TYR A 63 13.48 -10.12 8.72
CA TYR A 63 14.29 -9.27 7.86
C TYR A 63 13.56 -7.97 7.49
N LEU A 64 14.33 -6.94 7.23
CA LEU A 64 13.82 -5.62 6.92
C LEU A 64 13.50 -5.50 5.42
N VAL A 65 12.22 -5.43 5.07
CA VAL A 65 11.77 -5.15 3.71
C VAL A 65 11.55 -3.66 3.53
N LYS A 66 12.09 -3.12 2.46
CA LYS A 66 11.95 -1.72 2.06
C LYS A 66 11.57 -1.62 0.60
N TYR A 67 10.84 -0.57 0.25
CA TYR A 67 10.64 -0.16 -1.13
C TYR A 67 10.66 1.37 -1.23
N LYS A 68 10.97 1.89 -2.40
CA LYS A 68 10.77 3.30 -2.69
C LYS A 68 9.37 3.47 -3.28
N SER A 69 8.52 4.21 -2.58
CA SER A 69 7.19 4.51 -3.07
C SER A 69 7.25 5.36 -4.34
N ASP A 70 6.27 5.18 -5.21
CA ASP A 70 6.10 6.01 -6.40
C ASP A 70 5.52 7.40 -6.06
N ARG A 71 5.29 8.23 -7.08
CA ARG A 71 4.76 9.60 -6.95
C ARG A 71 3.35 9.67 -6.35
N PHE A 72 2.63 8.55 -6.27
CA PHE A 72 1.32 8.44 -5.65
C PHE A 72 1.33 7.64 -4.35
N GLY A 73 2.52 7.19 -3.90
CA GLY A 73 2.70 6.47 -2.64
C GLY A 73 2.50 4.96 -2.72
N PHE A 74 2.38 4.38 -3.92
CA PHE A 74 2.27 2.93 -4.11
C PHE A 74 3.63 2.25 -4.29
N ASN A 75 3.64 0.92 -4.18
CA ASN A 75 4.83 0.11 -4.36
C ASN A 75 5.08 -0.20 -5.85
N ASN A 76 5.52 0.82 -6.58
CA ASN A 76 5.92 0.71 -7.99
C ASN A 76 7.21 1.46 -8.25
N PRO A 77 7.95 1.11 -9.34
CA PRO A 77 8.89 2.03 -9.94
C PRO A 77 8.16 3.28 -10.44
N ASN A 78 8.73 4.46 -10.18
CA ASN A 78 8.06 5.71 -10.51
C ASN A 78 7.80 5.89 -12.02
N GLU A 79 8.68 5.33 -12.83
CA GLU A 79 8.68 5.41 -14.29
C GLU A 79 7.47 4.71 -14.92
N ILE A 80 6.84 3.76 -14.19
CA ILE A 80 5.64 3.08 -14.70
C ILE A 80 4.52 4.07 -15.02
N TRP A 81 4.42 5.17 -14.30
CA TRP A 81 3.40 6.19 -14.50
C TRP A 81 3.57 6.97 -15.80
N ASP A 82 4.79 7.05 -16.33
CA ASP A 82 5.09 7.78 -17.57
C ASP A 82 4.75 6.96 -18.81
N ASN A 83 4.60 5.65 -18.68
CA ASN A 83 4.16 4.79 -19.76
C ASN A 83 2.72 5.08 -20.15
N LYS A 84 2.47 5.43 -21.40
CA LYS A 84 1.12 5.70 -21.92
C LYS A 84 0.23 4.46 -21.91
N LYS A 85 0.81 3.27 -22.01
CA LYS A 85 0.11 2.00 -22.05
C LYS A 85 0.21 1.34 -20.68
N LYS A 86 -0.93 1.03 -20.08
CA LYS A 86 -1.04 0.20 -18.89
C LYS A 86 -1.82 -1.06 -19.29
N ASP A 87 -1.15 -2.19 -19.31
CA ASP A 87 -1.81 -3.43 -19.74
C ASP A 87 -2.61 -4.03 -18.59
N ILE A 88 -2.03 -4.01 -17.38
CA ILE A 88 -2.66 -4.59 -16.19
C ILE A 88 -2.59 -3.59 -15.04
N LEU A 89 -3.71 -3.40 -14.38
CA LEU A 89 -3.84 -2.72 -13.10
C LEU A 89 -4.16 -3.76 -12.03
N LEU A 90 -3.33 -3.85 -11.00
CA LEU A 90 -3.56 -4.70 -9.84
C LEU A 90 -4.26 -3.90 -8.75
N ILE A 91 -5.35 -4.43 -8.20
CA ILE A 91 -6.09 -3.92 -7.05
C ILE A 91 -6.16 -5.02 -6.01
N GLY A 92 -6.05 -4.68 -4.75
CA GLY A 92 -6.13 -5.61 -3.63
C GLY A 92 -5.49 -5.06 -2.36
N ASP A 93 -5.35 -5.92 -1.39
CA ASP A 93 -4.86 -5.66 -0.05
C ASP A 93 -3.32 -5.76 0.12
N SER A 94 -2.88 -6.25 1.27
CA SER A 94 -1.47 -6.46 1.63
C SER A 94 -0.75 -7.46 0.71
N PHE A 95 -1.44 -8.48 0.20
CA PHE A 95 -0.86 -9.42 -0.74
C PHE A 95 -0.51 -8.75 -2.08
N THR A 96 -1.43 -7.94 -2.59
CA THR A 96 -1.22 -7.15 -3.80
C THR A 96 -0.16 -6.09 -3.59
N HIS A 97 -0.17 -5.41 -2.44
CA HIS A 97 0.85 -4.45 -2.05
C HIS A 97 2.25 -5.08 -2.01
N GLY A 98 2.35 -6.38 -1.73
CA GLY A 98 3.60 -7.12 -1.57
C GLY A 98 4.17 -7.03 -0.16
N MET A 99 3.30 -7.06 0.87
CA MET A 99 3.72 -6.98 2.27
C MET A 99 4.71 -8.09 2.61
N CYS A 100 5.78 -7.75 3.32
CA CYS A 100 6.87 -8.65 3.71
C CYS A 100 7.57 -9.38 2.54
N VAL A 101 7.43 -8.86 1.31
CA VAL A 101 8.06 -9.42 0.12
C VAL A 101 8.99 -8.39 -0.51
N PHE A 102 10.21 -8.79 -0.82
CA PHE A 102 11.14 -7.90 -1.53
C PHE A 102 10.54 -7.43 -2.86
N PRO A 103 10.73 -6.16 -3.26
CA PRO A 103 10.08 -5.56 -4.43
C PRO A 103 10.22 -6.39 -5.72
N GLU A 104 11.36 -7.03 -5.94
CA GLU A 104 11.62 -7.88 -7.10
C GLU A 104 10.85 -9.21 -7.08
N ASN A 105 10.27 -9.56 -5.94
CA ASN A 105 9.55 -10.82 -5.72
C ASN A 105 8.03 -10.63 -5.57
N ASN A 106 7.53 -9.41 -5.48
CA ASN A 106 6.10 -9.16 -5.38
C ASN A 106 5.35 -9.57 -6.67
N ILE A 107 4.02 -9.66 -6.57
CA ILE A 107 3.15 -10.13 -7.68
C ILE A 107 3.38 -9.31 -8.95
N ARG A 108 3.42 -7.99 -8.84
CA ARG A 108 3.67 -7.09 -9.97
C ARG A 108 4.99 -7.43 -10.68
N SER A 109 6.07 -7.53 -9.90
CA SER A 109 7.42 -7.78 -10.44
C SER A 109 7.54 -9.17 -11.07
N LYS A 110 6.84 -10.17 -10.51
CA LYS A 110 6.79 -11.51 -11.12
C LYS A 110 6.05 -11.51 -12.45
N ILE A 111 4.86 -10.85 -12.53
CA ILE A 111 4.15 -10.73 -13.81
C ILE A 111 5.03 -10.02 -14.84
N GLN A 112 5.67 -8.91 -14.47
CA GLN A 112 6.56 -8.16 -15.35
C GLN A 112 7.76 -8.99 -15.82
N LYS A 113 8.31 -9.86 -14.96
CA LYS A 113 9.42 -10.75 -15.31
C LYS A 113 9.01 -11.83 -16.30
N TYR A 114 7.83 -12.42 -16.13
CA TYR A 114 7.32 -13.47 -17.03
C TYR A 114 6.79 -12.92 -18.36
N SER A 115 6.43 -11.64 -18.39
CA SER A 115 5.86 -10.97 -19.57
C SER A 115 6.41 -9.54 -19.65
N SER A 116 7.64 -9.43 -20.14
CA SER A 116 8.40 -8.16 -20.20
C SER A 116 7.67 -7.06 -21.00
N ASP A 117 6.82 -7.45 -21.95
CA ASP A 117 6.08 -6.52 -22.81
C ASP A 117 4.85 -5.90 -22.14
N LEU A 118 4.46 -6.41 -20.96
CA LEU A 118 3.34 -5.89 -20.21
C LEU A 118 3.77 -4.75 -19.30
N ASN A 119 2.97 -3.71 -19.25
CA ASN A 119 3.09 -2.64 -18.25
C ASN A 119 2.10 -2.90 -17.13
N VAL A 120 2.62 -3.31 -15.96
CA VAL A 120 1.83 -3.71 -14.79
C VAL A 120 1.93 -2.64 -13.71
N LEU A 121 0.82 -2.03 -13.34
CA LEU A 121 0.73 -1.07 -12.26
C LEU A 121 0.05 -1.70 -11.04
N ASN A 122 0.64 -1.51 -9.87
CA ASN A 122 0.13 -2.04 -8.61
C ASN A 122 -0.44 -0.91 -7.75
N LEU A 123 -1.73 -0.97 -7.43
CA LEU A 123 -2.42 -0.07 -6.51
C LEU A 123 -2.91 -0.81 -5.24
N GLY A 124 -2.31 -1.95 -4.92
CA GLY A 124 -2.58 -2.65 -3.67
C GLY A 124 -2.13 -1.84 -2.46
N ILE A 125 -2.93 -1.85 -1.41
CA ILE A 125 -2.66 -1.20 -0.13
C ILE A 125 -2.99 -2.14 1.02
N GLY A 126 -2.02 -2.40 1.89
CA GLY A 126 -2.23 -3.22 3.07
C GLY A 126 -3.31 -2.67 3.99
N GLY A 127 -4.17 -3.53 4.50
CA GLY A 127 -5.28 -3.16 5.38
C GLY A 127 -6.44 -2.48 4.67
N SER A 128 -6.52 -2.53 3.34
CA SER A 128 -7.67 -2.06 2.57
C SER A 128 -8.67 -3.19 2.40
N GLY A 129 -9.91 -2.96 2.79
CA GLY A 129 -11.04 -3.82 2.43
C GLY A 129 -11.61 -3.47 1.05
N SER A 130 -12.65 -4.20 0.65
CA SER A 130 -13.20 -4.11 -0.70
C SER A 130 -13.77 -2.74 -1.06
N LEU A 131 -14.27 -1.96 -0.10
CA LEU A 131 -14.76 -0.59 -0.36
C LEU A 131 -13.62 0.36 -0.68
N MET A 132 -12.54 0.31 0.09
CA MET A 132 -11.33 1.10 -0.15
C MET A 132 -10.68 0.72 -1.47
N GLN A 133 -10.54 -0.59 -1.73
CA GLN A 133 -10.01 -1.11 -2.99
C GLN A 133 -10.82 -0.61 -4.19
N TYR A 134 -12.15 -0.61 -4.07
CA TYR A 134 -13.03 -0.05 -5.10
C TYR A 134 -12.87 1.47 -5.25
N ALA A 135 -12.74 2.21 -4.15
CA ALA A 135 -12.51 3.65 -4.19
C ALA A 135 -11.17 3.99 -4.87
N ILE A 136 -10.10 3.27 -4.55
CA ILE A 136 -8.79 3.39 -5.22
C ILE A 136 -8.93 3.11 -6.71
N LEU A 137 -9.60 2.01 -7.08
CA LEU A 137 -9.85 1.70 -8.49
C LEU A 137 -10.57 2.85 -9.19
N LYS A 138 -11.63 3.36 -8.59
CA LYS A 138 -12.45 4.43 -9.18
C LYS A 138 -11.67 5.73 -9.36
N GLU A 139 -10.84 6.10 -8.38
CA GLU A 139 -10.01 7.30 -8.41
C GLU A 139 -8.96 7.24 -9.53
N TYR A 140 -8.26 6.11 -9.64
CA TYR A 140 -7.14 5.99 -10.57
C TYR A 140 -7.51 5.43 -11.94
N TYR A 141 -8.71 4.85 -12.12
CA TYR A 141 -9.07 4.18 -13.37
C TYR A 141 -8.93 5.06 -14.60
N ASN A 142 -9.47 6.28 -14.56
CA ASN A 142 -9.41 7.21 -15.70
C ASN A 142 -8.00 7.74 -15.96
N LEU A 143 -7.21 7.92 -14.91
CA LEU A 143 -5.80 8.33 -15.03
C LEU A 143 -4.95 7.23 -15.66
N VAL A 144 -5.19 5.98 -15.26
CA VAL A 144 -4.40 4.82 -15.68
C VAL A 144 -4.87 4.29 -17.03
N ASN A 145 -6.18 4.29 -17.28
CA ASN A 145 -6.83 3.71 -18.46
C ASN A 145 -6.31 2.30 -18.79
N PRO A 146 -6.40 1.33 -17.87
CA PRO A 146 -5.80 0.01 -18.02
C PRO A 146 -6.60 -0.84 -19.03
N LYS A 147 -5.93 -1.75 -19.73
CA LYS A 147 -6.61 -2.74 -20.58
C LYS A 147 -7.32 -3.81 -19.76
N LYS A 148 -6.73 -4.18 -18.62
CA LYS A 148 -7.28 -5.19 -17.72
C LYS A 148 -7.07 -4.74 -16.26
N VAL A 149 -8.05 -5.03 -15.42
CA VAL A 149 -7.95 -4.92 -13.98
C VAL A 149 -7.93 -6.33 -13.40
N LEU A 150 -6.92 -6.63 -12.60
CA LEU A 150 -6.87 -7.84 -11.78
C LEU A 150 -7.14 -7.42 -10.34
N TRP A 151 -8.30 -7.79 -9.85
CA TRP A 151 -8.67 -7.60 -8.46
C TRP A 151 -8.30 -8.87 -7.70
N ILE A 152 -7.24 -8.79 -6.89
CA ILE A 152 -6.75 -9.89 -6.07
C ILE A 152 -7.48 -9.82 -4.74
N TYR A 153 -8.29 -10.82 -4.50
CA TYR A 153 -9.14 -10.92 -3.33
C TYR A 153 -8.69 -12.08 -2.46
N TYR A 154 -8.50 -11.81 -1.16
CA TYR A 154 -8.21 -12.84 -0.18
C TYR A 154 -9.40 -12.97 0.78
N GLU A 155 -10.15 -14.06 0.66
CA GLU A 155 -11.46 -14.25 1.29
C GLU A 155 -11.43 -14.23 2.82
N GLU A 156 -10.28 -14.46 3.43
CA GLU A 156 -10.16 -14.51 4.89
C GLU A 156 -10.16 -13.10 5.50
N ASN A 157 -9.31 -12.18 5.04
CA ASN A 157 -9.23 -10.85 5.64
C ASN A 157 -10.03 -9.77 4.90
N ASP A 158 -10.18 -9.83 3.59
CA ASP A 158 -10.93 -8.82 2.83
C ASP A 158 -12.39 -8.67 3.30
N ILE A 159 -13.00 -9.77 3.76
CA ILE A 159 -14.34 -9.73 4.35
C ILE A 159 -14.32 -9.01 5.70
N HIS A 160 -13.33 -9.28 6.54
CA HIS A 160 -13.20 -8.62 7.83
C HIS A 160 -12.93 -7.12 7.67
N ASP A 161 -12.04 -6.76 6.76
CA ASP A 161 -11.71 -5.37 6.43
C ASP A 161 -12.92 -4.63 5.85
N LEU A 162 -13.74 -5.29 5.02
CA LEU A 162 -15.00 -4.74 4.53
C LEU A 162 -16.00 -4.46 5.68
N ILE A 163 -16.11 -5.37 6.63
CA ILE A 163 -16.97 -5.18 7.81
C ILE A 163 -16.48 -4.00 8.66
N PHE A 164 -15.17 -3.88 8.83
CA PHE A 164 -14.54 -2.77 9.53
C PHE A 164 -14.80 -1.44 8.79
N GLU A 165 -14.62 -1.39 7.49
CA GLU A 165 -14.90 -0.23 6.66
C GLU A 165 -16.35 0.24 6.81
N LYS A 166 -17.33 -0.68 6.71
CA LYS A 166 -18.76 -0.36 6.87
C LYS A 166 -19.14 0.17 8.24
N LYS A 167 -18.40 -0.18 9.30
CA LYS A 167 -18.68 0.32 10.65
C LYS A 167 -18.08 1.71 10.90
N ASN A 168 -17.10 2.11 10.11
CA ASN A 168 -16.35 3.34 10.30
C ASN A 168 -16.67 4.44 9.27
N HIS A 169 -17.52 4.13 8.31
CA HIS A 169 -18.15 5.03 7.34
C HIS A 169 -19.63 5.22 7.63
#